data_67c96f2d64fee2f0da0be86dd0c37a63
#
_entry.id   67c96f2d64fee2f0da0be86dd0c37a63
#
_cell.length_a   1.000
_cell.length_b   1.000
_cell.length_c   1.000
_cell.angle_alpha   90.00
_cell.angle_beta   90.00
_cell.angle_gamma   90.00
#
_symmetry.space_group_name_H-M   'P 1'
#
loop_
_entity.id
_entity.type
_entity.pdbx_description
1 polymer ?
#
loop_
_entity_poly.entity_id
_entity_poly.type
_entity_poly.pdbx_seq_one_letter_code
_entity_poly.pdbx_strand_id
1 'polypeptide(L)'
;VAAGYPLGNHTAHHPGIGKVGLEAYLADVDAGEPLLAELLGPGQERVWKVFRYPYLWQGTDVPSRLELRKALTERGYRIAEVTIDFDDWAYNRPYVRCLERGDQDGVAALETMLLDGAVSQLRWADDTLRRLAGRPVPHVLLLHAGAFDAHMLDRLLGAYEKAGVRWITLDQALADPVYQREPDPPRSWQSDLAVQMVRARQLQGFPFPASPAPLLERFCLQGGEHANRPDP
;
A
#
# COMPACT_ATOMS: atom_id res chain seq x y z
N VAL A 1 -8.60 -0.98 18.39
CA VAL A 1 -8.19 -0.49 19.70
C VAL A 1 -8.18 -1.62 20.71
N ALA A 2 -9.31 -2.31 20.96
CA ALA A 2 -9.40 -3.39 21.94
C ALA A 2 -8.39 -4.55 21.69
N ALA A 3 -8.04 -4.84 20.46
CA ALA A 3 -7.07 -5.85 20.10
C ALA A 3 -5.59 -5.36 20.16
N GLY A 4 -5.35 -4.10 20.56
CA GLY A 4 -4.01 -3.55 20.70
C GLY A 4 -3.31 -3.16 19.37
N TYR A 5 -4.01 -3.19 18.24
CA TYR A 5 -3.44 -2.73 16.98
C TYR A 5 -3.26 -1.21 16.99
N PRO A 6 -2.10 -0.71 16.52
CA PRO A 6 -1.87 0.72 16.39
C PRO A 6 -2.81 1.31 15.33
N LEU A 7 -3.25 2.55 15.57
CA LEU A 7 -4.00 3.34 14.60
C LEU A 7 -3.09 4.41 14.01
N GLY A 8 -3.43 4.90 12.84
CA GLY A 8 -2.77 6.02 12.17
C GLY A 8 -3.78 6.86 11.41
N ASN A 9 -3.34 8.04 10.96
CA ASN A 9 -4.17 8.94 10.18
C ASN A 9 -4.02 8.65 8.68
N HIS A 10 -5.16 8.63 7.99
CA HIS A 10 -5.25 8.41 6.54
C HIS A 10 -6.21 9.42 5.91
N THR A 11 -6.32 10.63 6.49
CA THR A 11 -7.36 11.65 6.28
C THR A 11 -8.76 11.22 6.75
N ALA A 12 -9.71 12.13 6.83
CA ALA A 12 -11.09 11.82 7.22
C ALA A 12 -11.93 11.26 6.06
N HIS A 13 -11.71 11.76 4.82
CA HIS A 13 -12.54 11.46 3.65
C HIS A 13 -11.77 10.85 2.46
N HIS A 14 -10.50 10.51 2.67
CA HIS A 14 -9.65 9.86 1.66
C HIS A 14 -9.52 10.66 0.33
N PRO A 15 -9.29 11.99 0.34
CA PRO A 15 -9.11 12.75 -0.88
C PRO A 15 -7.74 12.51 -1.50
N GLY A 16 -7.65 12.58 -2.83
CA GLY A 16 -6.35 12.68 -3.51
C GLY A 16 -5.85 14.12 -3.46
N ILE A 17 -4.59 14.33 -3.03
CA ILE A 17 -3.98 15.67 -2.91
C ILE A 17 -4.11 16.52 -4.20
N GLY A 18 -3.93 15.91 -5.37
CA GLY A 18 -4.06 16.60 -6.65
C GLY A 18 -5.49 16.98 -7.04
N LYS A 19 -6.50 16.49 -6.31
CA LYS A 19 -7.91 16.85 -6.56
C LYS A 19 -8.37 18.03 -5.71
N VAL A 20 -7.85 18.14 -4.50
CA VAL A 20 -8.35 19.12 -3.53
C VAL A 20 -7.35 20.25 -3.21
N GLY A 21 -6.07 20.06 -3.52
CA GLY A 21 -4.99 20.98 -3.17
C GLY A 21 -4.53 20.85 -1.72
N LEU A 22 -3.42 21.52 -1.38
CA LEU A 22 -2.72 21.34 -0.11
C LEU A 22 -3.57 21.76 1.10
N GLU A 23 -4.18 22.94 1.05
CA GLU A 23 -4.94 23.49 2.18
C GLU A 23 -6.11 22.59 2.56
N ALA A 24 -6.95 22.22 1.59
CA ALA A 24 -8.10 21.35 1.82
C ALA A 24 -7.67 19.92 2.24
N TYR A 25 -6.56 19.44 1.69
CA TYR A 25 -6.00 18.16 2.08
C TYR A 25 -5.55 18.15 3.55
N LEU A 26 -4.83 19.18 3.98
CA LEU A 26 -4.40 19.32 5.37
C LEU A 26 -5.56 19.50 6.33
N ALA A 27 -6.60 20.26 5.93
CA ALA A 27 -7.84 20.35 6.71
C ALA A 27 -8.51 18.98 6.89
N ASP A 28 -8.44 18.11 5.88
CA ASP A 28 -8.97 16.75 5.95
C ASP A 28 -8.11 15.81 6.82
N VAL A 29 -6.79 16.03 6.87
CA VAL A 29 -5.90 15.37 7.84
C VAL A 29 -6.28 15.76 9.26
N ASP A 30 -6.41 17.07 9.50
CA ASP A 30 -6.75 17.62 10.82
C ASP A 30 -8.15 17.15 11.27
N ALA A 31 -9.10 16.98 10.34
CA ALA A 31 -10.45 16.47 10.62
C ALA A 31 -10.47 14.98 11.08
N GLY A 32 -9.45 14.21 10.75
CA GLY A 32 -9.30 12.81 11.21
C GLY A 32 -8.77 12.69 12.64
N GLU A 33 -8.13 13.73 13.20
CA GLU A 33 -7.47 13.66 14.51
C GLU A 33 -8.44 13.48 15.68
N PRO A 34 -9.60 14.14 15.77
CA PRO A 34 -10.49 14.02 16.92
C PRO A 34 -10.94 12.57 17.19
N LEU A 35 -11.25 11.82 16.14
CA LEU A 35 -11.63 10.42 16.28
C LEU A 35 -10.48 9.56 16.82
N LEU A 36 -9.26 9.78 16.35
CA LEU A 36 -8.09 9.05 16.83
C LEU A 36 -7.79 9.37 18.31
N ALA A 37 -7.90 10.64 18.67
CA ALA A 37 -7.73 11.10 20.05
C ALA A 37 -8.80 10.53 20.99
N GLU A 38 -10.07 10.47 20.55
CA GLU A 38 -11.18 9.85 21.29
C GLU A 38 -10.93 8.35 21.51
N LEU A 39 -10.56 7.62 20.45
CA LEU A 39 -10.38 6.16 20.50
C LEU A 39 -9.18 5.72 21.35
N LEU A 40 -8.11 6.50 21.37
CA LEU A 40 -6.84 6.13 22.04
C LEU A 40 -6.63 6.83 23.38
N GLY A 41 -7.38 7.89 23.64
CA GLY A 41 -7.28 8.69 24.86
C GLY A 41 -6.17 9.74 24.82
N PRO A 42 -6.15 10.66 25.80
CA PRO A 42 -5.21 11.77 25.86
C PRO A 42 -3.77 11.28 26.09
N GLY A 43 -2.82 12.00 25.52
CA GLY A 43 -1.39 11.71 25.67
C GLY A 43 -0.86 10.58 24.75
N GLN A 44 -1.71 10.05 23.88
CA GLN A 44 -1.33 8.98 22.94
C GLN A 44 -0.96 9.50 21.53
N GLU A 45 -0.77 10.82 21.36
CA GLU A 45 -0.50 11.44 20.05
C GLU A 45 0.71 10.83 19.36
N ARG A 46 1.75 10.47 20.09
CA ARG A 46 2.93 9.80 19.54
C ARG A 46 2.64 8.44 18.91
N VAL A 47 1.59 7.76 19.38
CA VAL A 47 1.21 6.42 18.91
C VAL A 47 0.49 6.51 17.57
N TRP A 48 -0.44 7.47 17.42
CA TRP A 48 -1.27 7.57 16.24
C TRP A 48 -0.83 8.64 15.23
N LYS A 49 0.12 9.51 15.57
CA LYS A 49 0.71 10.45 14.60
C LYS A 49 1.64 9.74 13.61
N VAL A 50 1.05 8.74 12.98
CA VAL A 50 1.58 8.02 11.83
C VAL A 50 0.63 8.28 10.67
N PHE A 51 1.14 8.72 9.54
CA PHE A 51 0.35 9.10 8.38
C PHE A 51 0.66 8.24 7.17
N ARG A 52 -0.38 7.81 6.45
CA ARG A 52 -0.26 7.20 5.13
C ARG A 52 -1.02 8.06 4.12
N TYR A 53 -0.40 8.31 2.98
CA TYR A 53 -1.02 9.10 1.93
C TYR A 53 -2.15 8.30 1.25
N PRO A 54 -3.38 8.83 1.12
CA PRO A 54 -4.39 8.30 0.23
C PRO A 54 -3.84 8.10 -1.19
N TYR A 55 -4.12 6.93 -1.77
CA TYR A 55 -3.62 6.53 -3.10
C TYR A 55 -2.10 6.51 -3.23
N LEU A 56 -1.34 6.48 -2.14
CA LEU A 56 0.11 6.72 -2.11
C LEU A 56 0.52 8.01 -2.84
N TRP A 57 -0.40 8.98 -2.94
CA TRP A 57 -0.22 10.20 -3.70
C TRP A 57 0.33 11.32 -2.81
N GLN A 58 1.61 11.62 -3.00
CA GLN A 58 2.36 12.53 -2.14
C GLN A 58 2.42 13.99 -2.64
N GLY A 59 1.84 14.28 -3.80
CA GLY A 59 1.84 15.61 -4.42
C GLY A 59 1.70 15.52 -5.93
N THR A 60 1.49 16.65 -6.62
CA THR A 60 1.37 16.73 -8.08
C THR A 60 2.72 16.95 -8.77
N ASP A 61 3.67 17.51 -8.04
CA ASP A 61 5.05 17.78 -8.46
C ASP A 61 5.99 17.72 -7.25
N VAL A 62 7.28 17.94 -7.48
CA VAL A 62 8.28 17.89 -6.40
C VAL A 62 8.06 18.99 -5.36
N PRO A 63 7.83 20.28 -5.71
CA PRO A 63 7.55 21.32 -4.74
C PRO A 63 6.34 21.00 -3.84
N SER A 64 5.20 20.63 -4.42
CA SER A 64 3.98 20.31 -3.66
C SER A 64 4.16 19.11 -2.73
N ARG A 65 4.97 18.12 -3.14
CA ARG A 65 5.33 16.99 -2.31
C ARG A 65 6.14 17.41 -1.10
N LEU A 66 7.19 18.21 -1.30
CA LEU A 66 8.05 18.69 -0.21
C LEU A 66 7.26 19.56 0.77
N GLU A 67 6.37 20.42 0.25
CA GLU A 67 5.50 21.26 1.06
C GLU A 67 4.52 20.44 1.90
N LEU A 68 3.84 19.44 1.30
CA LEU A 68 2.96 18.54 2.02
C LEU A 68 3.71 17.77 3.12
N ARG A 69 4.89 17.21 2.78
CA ARG A 69 5.68 16.45 3.75
C ARG A 69 6.16 17.32 4.91
N LYS A 70 6.61 18.52 4.62
CA LYS A 70 6.96 19.52 5.64
C LYS A 70 5.78 19.81 6.55
N ALA A 71 4.60 20.10 5.98
CA ALA A 71 3.40 20.42 6.75
C ALA A 71 2.93 19.26 7.64
N LEU A 72 3.07 18.00 7.18
CA LEU A 72 2.79 16.82 7.99
C LEU A 72 3.82 16.62 9.11
N THR A 73 5.11 16.85 8.82
CA THR A 73 6.17 16.76 9.83
C THR A 73 6.00 17.83 10.92
N GLU A 74 5.64 19.06 10.55
CA GLU A 74 5.35 20.15 11.50
C GLU A 74 4.13 19.84 12.40
N ARG A 75 3.18 19.03 11.92
CA ARG A 75 2.07 18.46 12.71
C ARG A 75 2.48 17.28 13.58
N GLY A 76 3.74 16.86 13.54
CA GLY A 76 4.29 15.76 14.30
C GLY A 76 4.05 14.37 13.68
N TYR A 77 3.61 14.29 12.43
CA TYR A 77 3.40 13.01 11.76
C TYR A 77 4.72 12.37 11.29
N ARG A 78 4.80 11.06 11.50
CA ARG A 78 5.76 10.17 10.82
C ARG A 78 5.06 9.56 9.62
N ILE A 79 5.72 9.50 8.49
CA ILE A 79 5.13 8.94 7.27
C ILE A 79 5.34 7.42 7.25
N ALA A 80 4.24 6.67 7.14
CA ALA A 80 4.25 5.23 6.92
C ALA A 80 4.36 4.94 5.42
N GLU A 81 5.59 5.10 4.89
CA GLU A 81 5.87 4.72 3.51
C GLU A 81 5.62 3.23 3.30
N VAL A 82 5.17 2.88 2.10
CA VAL A 82 4.90 1.51 1.66
C VAL A 82 6.03 1.04 0.75
N THR A 83 6.41 -0.21 0.85
CA THR A 83 7.40 -0.84 -0.05
C THR A 83 6.85 -2.05 -0.77
N ILE A 84 5.70 -2.57 -0.35
CA ILE A 84 5.00 -3.68 -1.01
C ILE A 84 3.54 -3.28 -1.20
N ASP A 85 3.17 -3.03 -2.45
CA ASP A 85 1.81 -2.77 -2.92
C ASP A 85 1.57 -3.65 -4.15
N PHE A 86 0.59 -4.55 -4.09
CA PHE A 86 0.25 -5.50 -5.15
C PHE A 86 -1.20 -5.38 -5.60
N ASP A 87 -1.79 -4.19 -5.41
CA ASP A 87 -3.17 -3.87 -5.80
C ASP A 87 -4.23 -4.81 -5.19
N ASP A 88 -4.07 -5.22 -3.93
CA ASP A 88 -5.01 -6.11 -3.22
C ASP A 88 -6.46 -5.62 -3.31
N TRP A 89 -6.69 -4.32 -3.23
CA TRP A 89 -8.00 -3.67 -3.35
C TRP A 89 -8.74 -4.01 -4.65
N ALA A 90 -8.01 -4.28 -5.73
CA ALA A 90 -8.60 -4.55 -7.04
C ALA A 90 -9.30 -5.91 -7.12
N TYR A 91 -8.97 -6.84 -6.22
CA TYR A 91 -9.57 -8.18 -6.17
C TYR A 91 -10.97 -8.21 -5.57
N ASN A 92 -11.34 -7.23 -4.74
CA ASN A 92 -12.60 -7.28 -4.00
C ASN A 92 -13.84 -7.28 -4.91
N ARG A 93 -13.89 -6.42 -5.93
CA ARG A 93 -15.01 -6.37 -6.88
C ARG A 93 -15.19 -7.66 -7.68
N PRO A 94 -14.15 -8.21 -8.34
CA PRO A 94 -14.26 -9.50 -9.02
C PRO A 94 -14.68 -10.64 -8.08
N TYR A 95 -14.15 -10.68 -6.87
CA TYR A 95 -14.54 -11.68 -5.87
C TYR A 95 -16.05 -11.66 -5.60
N VAL A 96 -16.62 -10.49 -5.32
CA VAL A 96 -18.07 -10.34 -5.12
C VAL A 96 -18.84 -10.80 -6.35
N ARG A 97 -18.42 -10.39 -7.56
CA ARG A 97 -19.08 -10.84 -8.81
C ARG A 97 -19.05 -12.36 -9.00
N CYS A 98 -17.91 -13.01 -8.71
CA CYS A 98 -17.80 -14.45 -8.80
C CYS A 98 -18.72 -15.15 -7.80
N LEU A 99 -18.81 -14.66 -6.55
CA LEU A 99 -19.71 -15.19 -5.52
C LEU A 99 -21.20 -15.05 -5.92
N GLU A 100 -21.62 -13.89 -6.40
CA GLU A 100 -22.99 -13.64 -6.85
C GLU A 100 -23.42 -14.57 -7.99
N ARG A 101 -22.45 -15.11 -8.74
CA ARG A 101 -22.67 -16.02 -9.86
C ARG A 101 -22.50 -17.51 -9.50
N GLY A 102 -22.06 -17.79 -8.28
CA GLY A 102 -21.69 -19.14 -7.88
C GLY A 102 -20.45 -19.69 -8.60
N ASP A 103 -19.63 -18.81 -9.18
CA ASP A 103 -18.42 -19.17 -9.94
C ASP A 103 -17.26 -19.51 -9.00
N GLN A 104 -17.23 -20.74 -8.52
CA GLN A 104 -16.20 -21.22 -7.59
C GLN A 104 -14.82 -21.34 -8.27
N ASP A 105 -14.77 -21.66 -9.56
CA ASP A 105 -13.52 -21.71 -10.31
C ASP A 105 -12.91 -20.30 -10.45
N GLY A 106 -13.75 -19.31 -10.69
CA GLY A 106 -13.36 -17.92 -10.69
C GLY A 106 -12.82 -17.45 -9.34
N VAL A 107 -13.46 -17.83 -8.24
CA VAL A 107 -12.97 -17.54 -6.89
C VAL A 107 -11.59 -18.18 -6.67
N ALA A 108 -11.42 -19.45 -6.99
CA ALA A 108 -10.15 -20.16 -6.82
C ALA A 108 -9.02 -19.56 -7.66
N ALA A 109 -9.35 -19.08 -8.87
CA ALA A 109 -8.40 -18.38 -9.72
C ALA A 109 -7.95 -17.04 -9.10
N LEU A 110 -8.89 -16.24 -8.55
CA LEU A 110 -8.58 -14.99 -7.84
C LEU A 110 -7.69 -15.25 -6.62
N GLU A 111 -7.96 -16.29 -5.85
CA GLU A 111 -7.16 -16.68 -4.68
C GLU A 111 -5.71 -16.99 -5.07
N THR A 112 -5.51 -17.76 -6.14
CA THR A 112 -4.19 -18.09 -6.68
C THR A 112 -3.47 -16.83 -7.16
N MET A 113 -4.14 -16.02 -7.96
CA MET A 113 -3.57 -14.77 -8.50
C MET A 113 -3.13 -13.81 -7.39
N LEU A 114 -3.91 -13.67 -6.32
CA LEU A 114 -3.55 -12.81 -5.19
C LEU A 114 -2.28 -13.29 -4.51
N LEU A 115 -2.18 -14.59 -4.20
CA LEU A 115 -1.01 -15.16 -3.50
C LEU A 115 0.26 -15.07 -4.37
N ASP A 116 0.14 -15.38 -5.66
CA ASP A 116 1.28 -15.31 -6.59
C ASP A 116 1.74 -13.87 -6.79
N GLY A 117 0.79 -12.94 -6.96
CA GLY A 117 1.06 -11.51 -7.08
C GLY A 117 1.75 -10.95 -5.84
N ALA A 118 1.24 -11.26 -4.66
CA ALA A 118 1.80 -10.82 -3.39
C ALA A 118 3.24 -11.30 -3.17
N VAL A 119 3.50 -12.59 -3.41
CA VAL A 119 4.86 -13.16 -3.27
C VAL A 119 5.81 -12.63 -4.35
N SER A 120 5.32 -12.43 -5.58
CA SER A 120 6.10 -11.83 -6.66
C SER A 120 6.51 -10.39 -6.32
N GLN A 121 5.57 -9.58 -5.81
CA GLN A 121 5.83 -8.20 -5.41
C GLN A 121 6.82 -8.14 -4.23
N LEU A 122 6.69 -9.02 -3.23
CA LEU A 122 7.65 -9.14 -2.14
C LEU A 122 9.07 -9.37 -2.67
N ARG A 123 9.24 -10.36 -3.55
CA ARG A 123 10.55 -10.71 -4.12
C ARG A 123 11.15 -9.55 -4.91
N TRP A 124 10.32 -8.89 -5.72
CA TRP A 124 10.75 -7.73 -6.48
C TRP A 124 11.17 -6.57 -5.58
N ALA A 125 10.39 -6.26 -4.55
CA ALA A 125 10.69 -5.18 -3.62
C ALA A 125 11.96 -5.49 -2.80
N ASP A 126 12.13 -6.72 -2.31
CA ASP A 126 13.32 -7.13 -1.56
C ASP A 126 14.59 -7.07 -2.44
N ASP A 127 14.56 -7.65 -3.65
CA ASP A 127 15.70 -7.57 -4.57
C ASP A 127 16.03 -6.11 -4.92
N THR A 128 15.01 -5.33 -5.25
CA THR A 128 15.17 -3.93 -5.62
C THR A 128 15.79 -3.11 -4.49
N LEU A 129 15.19 -3.13 -3.30
CA LEU A 129 15.68 -2.32 -2.18
C LEU A 129 17.01 -2.83 -1.65
N ARG A 130 17.26 -4.13 -1.65
CA ARG A 130 18.55 -4.72 -1.29
C ARG A 130 19.67 -4.23 -2.23
N ARG A 131 19.42 -4.19 -3.52
CA ARG A 131 20.37 -3.65 -4.52
C ARG A 131 20.59 -2.15 -4.36
N LEU A 132 19.54 -1.39 -4.05
CA LEU A 132 19.62 0.07 -3.87
C LEU A 132 20.28 0.48 -2.55
N ALA A 133 20.07 -0.26 -1.49
CA ALA A 133 20.60 0.00 -0.16
C ALA A 133 21.93 -0.71 0.13
N GLY A 134 22.31 -1.71 -0.67
CA GLY A 134 23.49 -2.56 -0.43
C GLY A 134 23.34 -3.52 0.77
N ARG A 135 22.12 -3.71 1.28
CA ARG A 135 21.81 -4.55 2.45
C ARG A 135 20.32 -4.92 2.47
N PRO A 136 19.93 -5.91 3.27
CA PRO A 136 18.51 -6.16 3.54
C PRO A 136 17.81 -4.92 4.13
N VAL A 137 16.56 -4.71 3.75
CA VAL A 137 15.70 -3.61 4.20
C VAL A 137 14.40 -4.21 4.73
N PRO A 138 13.90 -3.78 5.90
CA PRO A 138 12.56 -4.16 6.34
C PRO A 138 11.50 -3.56 5.41
N HIS A 139 10.44 -4.31 5.16
CA HIS A 139 9.35 -3.90 4.27
C HIS A 139 8.12 -3.47 5.03
N VAL A 140 7.34 -2.56 4.42
CA VAL A 140 6.00 -2.17 4.86
C VAL A 140 5.01 -2.62 3.80
N LEU A 141 4.15 -3.56 4.19
CA LEU A 141 3.07 -4.10 3.36
C LEU A 141 1.84 -3.20 3.45
N LEU A 142 1.25 -2.87 2.31
CA LEU A 142 -0.06 -2.24 2.21
C LEU A 142 -1.13 -3.31 1.98
N LEU A 143 -2.19 -3.24 2.76
CA LEU A 143 -3.42 -4.01 2.56
C LEU A 143 -4.63 -3.10 2.79
N HIS A 144 -5.76 -3.46 2.17
CA HIS A 144 -7.03 -2.77 2.31
C HIS A 144 -8.05 -3.63 3.07
N ALA A 145 -9.04 -2.98 3.67
CA ALA A 145 -10.12 -3.67 4.36
C ALA A 145 -11.22 -4.03 3.36
N GLY A 146 -11.12 -5.20 2.75
CA GLY A 146 -12.07 -5.73 1.79
C GLY A 146 -12.59 -7.12 2.18
N ALA A 147 -13.69 -7.56 1.59
CA ALA A 147 -14.22 -8.89 1.84
C ALA A 147 -13.25 -9.98 1.34
N PHE A 148 -12.58 -9.74 0.21
CA PHE A 148 -11.60 -10.67 -0.32
C PHE A 148 -10.32 -10.70 0.52
N ASP A 149 -9.86 -9.54 0.99
CA ASP A 149 -8.70 -9.48 1.87
C ASP A 149 -8.98 -10.20 3.20
N ALA A 150 -10.17 -10.00 3.77
CA ALA A 150 -10.57 -10.72 4.98
C ALA A 150 -10.63 -12.25 4.75
N HIS A 151 -11.12 -12.70 3.58
CA HIS A 151 -11.15 -14.11 3.20
C HIS A 151 -9.73 -14.71 3.03
N MET A 152 -8.80 -13.92 2.51
CA MET A 152 -7.46 -14.39 2.14
C MET A 152 -6.37 -14.14 3.19
N LEU A 153 -6.64 -13.35 4.23
CA LEU A 153 -5.60 -12.82 5.12
C LEU A 153 -4.70 -13.91 5.71
N ASP A 154 -5.27 -14.94 6.29
CA ASP A 154 -4.49 -16.03 6.91
C ASP A 154 -3.61 -16.76 5.89
N ARG A 155 -4.14 -16.99 4.70
CA ARG A 155 -3.42 -17.63 3.60
C ARG A 155 -2.30 -16.75 3.04
N LEU A 156 -2.56 -15.45 2.94
CA LEU A 156 -1.59 -14.45 2.51
C LEU A 156 -0.43 -14.35 3.49
N LEU A 157 -0.73 -14.21 4.80
CA LEU A 157 0.30 -14.17 5.83
C LEU A 157 1.12 -15.45 5.84
N GLY A 158 0.47 -16.61 5.75
CA GLY A 158 1.15 -17.91 5.65
C GLY A 158 2.01 -18.06 4.39
N ALA A 159 1.63 -17.47 3.25
CA ALA A 159 2.44 -17.44 2.03
C ALA A 159 3.71 -16.60 2.22
N TYR A 160 3.61 -15.45 2.87
CA TYR A 160 4.76 -14.61 3.21
C TYR A 160 5.71 -15.31 4.20
N GLU A 161 5.19 -15.98 5.22
CA GLU A 161 6.01 -16.75 6.17
C GLU A 161 6.76 -17.88 5.48
N LYS A 162 6.11 -18.60 4.57
CA LYS A 162 6.76 -19.64 3.72
C LYS A 162 7.81 -19.04 2.79
N ALA A 163 7.67 -17.78 2.39
CA ALA A 163 8.67 -17.03 1.64
C ALA A 163 9.84 -16.51 2.51
N GLY A 164 9.82 -16.76 3.81
CA GLY A 164 10.87 -16.38 4.75
C GLY A 164 10.66 -15.03 5.45
N VAL A 165 9.47 -14.44 5.34
CA VAL A 165 9.12 -13.20 6.03
C VAL A 165 9.02 -13.44 7.53
N ARG A 166 9.55 -12.49 8.31
CA ARG A 166 9.33 -12.36 9.75
C ARG A 166 8.61 -11.06 10.03
N TRP A 167 7.52 -11.14 10.76
CA TRP A 167 6.72 -9.97 11.12
C TRP A 167 7.40 -9.12 12.18
N ILE A 168 7.41 -7.83 11.98
CA ILE A 168 7.92 -6.82 12.88
C ILE A 168 6.89 -5.68 13.02
N THR A 169 7.05 -4.83 14.00
CA THR A 169 6.18 -3.65 14.12
C THR A 169 6.50 -2.59 13.07
N LEU A 170 5.52 -1.72 12.76
CA LEU A 170 5.74 -0.59 11.88
C LEU A 170 6.88 0.33 12.39
N ASP A 171 6.95 0.56 13.69
CA ASP A 171 8.02 1.37 14.29
C ASP A 171 9.41 0.77 14.08
N GLN A 172 9.52 -0.56 14.18
CA GLN A 172 10.77 -1.25 13.86
C GLN A 172 11.15 -1.10 12.38
N ALA A 173 10.17 -1.19 11.48
CA ALA A 173 10.43 -0.99 10.04
C ALA A 173 10.85 0.46 9.76
N LEU A 174 10.09 1.45 10.23
CA LEU A 174 10.34 2.87 10.00
C LEU A 174 11.63 3.40 10.66
N ALA A 175 12.23 2.66 11.59
CA ALA A 175 13.54 3.00 12.15
C ALA A 175 14.69 2.81 11.13
N ASP A 176 14.45 2.06 10.03
CA ASP A 176 15.45 1.85 9.00
C ASP A 176 15.73 3.17 8.23
N PRO A 177 17.04 3.49 7.97
CA PRO A 177 17.40 4.69 7.23
C PRO A 177 16.79 4.82 5.83
N VAL A 178 16.31 3.74 5.21
CA VAL A 178 15.63 3.81 3.90
C VAL A 178 14.36 4.64 3.97
N TYR A 179 13.65 4.61 5.09
CA TYR A 179 12.42 5.39 5.33
C TYR A 179 12.67 6.82 5.78
N GLN A 180 13.90 7.13 6.19
CA GLN A 180 14.32 8.48 6.60
C GLN A 180 14.80 9.34 5.42
N ARG A 181 15.08 8.69 4.28
CA ARG A 181 15.55 9.38 3.07
C ARG A 181 14.39 9.64 2.14
N GLU A 182 14.24 10.88 1.74
CA GLU A 182 13.40 11.22 0.61
C GLU A 182 14.00 10.60 -0.65
N PRO A 183 13.25 9.79 -1.42
CA PRO A 183 13.62 9.63 -2.81
C PRO A 183 13.52 11.03 -3.44
N ASP A 184 14.46 11.39 -4.28
CA ASP A 184 14.45 12.64 -5.04
C ASP A 184 13.92 12.37 -6.46
N PRO A 185 12.60 12.12 -6.61
CA PRO A 185 12.03 11.80 -7.91
C PRO A 185 11.91 13.07 -8.74
N PRO A 186 12.23 13.04 -10.04
CA PRO A 186 12.04 14.17 -10.94
C PRO A 186 10.57 14.55 -11.10
N ARG A 187 9.65 13.69 -10.63
CA ARG A 187 8.20 13.89 -10.62
C ARG A 187 7.60 13.28 -9.36
N SER A 188 6.44 13.79 -8.94
CA SER A 188 5.61 13.10 -7.97
C SER A 188 4.90 11.92 -8.63
N TRP A 189 5.01 10.72 -8.03
CA TRP A 189 4.31 9.52 -8.50
C TRP A 189 3.45 8.94 -7.39
N GLN A 190 2.31 8.38 -7.81
CA GLN A 190 1.48 7.53 -6.98
C GLN A 190 2.06 6.10 -7.03
N SER A 191 2.90 5.74 -6.07
CA SER A 191 3.50 4.41 -6.00
C SER A 191 4.19 4.18 -4.67
N ASP A 192 4.52 2.93 -4.41
CA ASP A 192 5.34 2.54 -3.28
C ASP A 192 6.78 3.11 -3.37
N LEU A 193 7.48 3.08 -2.25
CA LEU A 193 8.81 3.66 -2.10
C LEU A 193 9.85 2.99 -3.01
N ALA A 194 9.76 1.67 -3.23
CA ALA A 194 10.71 0.96 -4.09
C ALA A 194 10.60 1.45 -5.55
N VAL A 195 9.38 1.57 -6.08
CA VAL A 195 9.11 2.15 -7.40
C VAL A 195 9.59 3.58 -7.49
N GLN A 196 9.31 4.39 -6.45
CA GLN A 196 9.76 5.78 -6.42
C GLN A 196 11.30 5.89 -6.49
N MET A 197 12.02 5.08 -5.71
CA MET A 197 13.48 5.07 -5.70
C MET A 197 14.11 4.66 -7.04
N VAL A 198 13.53 3.65 -7.71
CA VAL A 198 13.97 3.22 -9.05
C VAL A 198 13.77 4.35 -10.07
N ARG A 199 12.59 4.98 -10.07
CA ARG A 199 12.26 6.07 -10.99
C ARG A 199 13.08 7.33 -10.72
N ALA A 200 13.28 7.69 -9.45
CA ALA A 200 14.07 8.84 -9.06
C ALA A 200 15.50 8.77 -9.59
N ARG A 201 16.09 7.58 -9.58
CA ARG A 201 17.46 7.33 -10.05
C ARG A 201 17.54 6.95 -11.53
N GLN A 202 16.41 6.92 -12.24
CA GLN A 202 16.30 6.53 -13.65
C GLN A 202 16.99 5.18 -13.96
N LEU A 203 16.87 4.22 -13.04
CA LEU A 203 17.59 2.96 -13.12
C LEU A 203 16.98 2.04 -14.20
N GLN A 204 17.86 1.39 -14.96
CA GLN A 204 17.49 0.34 -15.89
C GLN A 204 17.66 -1.05 -15.24
N GLY A 205 16.98 -2.06 -15.79
CA GLY A 205 17.12 -3.44 -15.30
C GLY A 205 16.33 -3.72 -14.01
N PHE A 206 15.30 -2.90 -13.74
CA PHE A 206 14.32 -3.11 -12.66
C PHE A 206 12.92 -3.17 -13.27
N PRO A 207 12.54 -4.28 -13.92
CA PRO A 207 11.20 -4.41 -14.49
C PRO A 207 10.16 -4.36 -13.35
N PHE A 208 9.19 -3.46 -13.49
CA PHE A 208 8.10 -3.37 -12.52
C PHE A 208 7.14 -4.53 -12.69
N PRO A 209 6.66 -5.16 -11.61
CA PRO A 209 5.56 -6.10 -11.69
C PRO A 209 4.34 -5.44 -12.36
N ALA A 210 3.65 -6.22 -13.20
CA ALA A 210 2.45 -5.72 -13.85
C ALA A 210 1.30 -5.64 -12.83
N SER A 211 0.55 -4.53 -12.87
CA SER A 211 -0.68 -4.42 -12.08
C SER A 211 -1.73 -5.43 -12.57
N PRO A 212 -2.35 -6.23 -11.69
CA PRO A 212 -3.43 -7.13 -12.06
C PRO A 212 -4.74 -6.40 -12.34
N ALA A 213 -4.88 -5.13 -11.94
CA ALA A 213 -6.14 -4.39 -11.96
C ALA A 213 -6.84 -4.40 -13.34
N PRO A 214 -6.17 -4.19 -14.50
CA PRO A 214 -6.83 -4.23 -15.80
C PRO A 214 -7.43 -5.60 -16.16
N LEU A 215 -6.81 -6.69 -15.70
CA LEU A 215 -7.36 -8.05 -15.87
C LEU A 215 -8.55 -8.26 -14.94
N LEU A 216 -8.40 -7.86 -13.69
CA LEU A 216 -9.42 -8.01 -12.64
C LEU A 216 -10.70 -7.24 -12.93
N GLU A 217 -10.63 -6.10 -13.61
CA GLU A 217 -11.82 -5.35 -14.02
C GLU A 217 -12.80 -6.20 -14.85
N ARG A 218 -12.28 -7.13 -15.65
CA ARG A 218 -13.07 -7.99 -16.54
C ARG A 218 -13.41 -9.34 -15.94
N PHE A 219 -12.89 -9.66 -14.78
CA PHE A 219 -13.04 -10.98 -14.16
C PHE A 219 -14.47 -11.21 -13.69
N CYS A 220 -15.05 -12.37 -14.01
CA CYS A 220 -16.46 -12.72 -13.69
C CYS A 220 -17.51 -11.71 -14.19
N LEU A 221 -17.26 -11.02 -15.32
CA LEU A 221 -18.30 -10.23 -16.00
C LEU A 221 -19.25 -11.13 -16.78
N GLN A 222 -20.48 -10.64 -17.06
CA GLN A 222 -21.44 -11.36 -17.90
C GLN A 222 -20.90 -11.53 -19.32
N GLY A 223 -20.91 -12.78 -19.83
CA GLY A 223 -20.53 -13.09 -21.22
C GLY A 223 -19.03 -13.21 -21.50
N GLY A 224 -18.17 -13.14 -20.49
CA GLY A 224 -16.74 -13.42 -20.66
C GLY A 224 -16.45 -14.89 -20.37
N GLU A 225 -16.09 -15.68 -21.39
CA GLU A 225 -15.20 -16.83 -21.18
C GLU A 225 -13.98 -16.34 -20.44
N HIS A 226 -13.49 -17.11 -19.49
CA HIS A 226 -12.25 -16.81 -18.74
C HIS A 226 -11.13 -16.52 -19.73
N ALA A 227 -10.89 -15.26 -20.02
CA ALA A 227 -9.86 -14.84 -20.94
C ALA A 227 -8.51 -15.21 -20.37
N ASN A 228 -7.94 -16.26 -20.95
CA ASN A 228 -6.59 -16.77 -20.76
C ASN A 228 -6.27 -17.45 -19.42
N ARG A 229 -6.51 -18.76 -19.38
CA ARG A 229 -5.55 -19.63 -18.69
C ARG A 229 -4.18 -19.37 -19.33
N PRO A 230 -3.12 -19.12 -18.57
CA PRO A 230 -1.78 -19.34 -19.12
C PRO A 230 -1.71 -20.81 -19.51
N ASP A 231 -1.32 -21.08 -20.75
CA ASP A 231 -1.02 -22.45 -21.21
C ASP A 231 0.04 -23.07 -20.29
N PRO A 232 -0.06 -24.40 -20.06
CA PRO A 232 0.80 -25.15 -19.15
C PRO A 232 2.28 -25.12 -19.52
#